data_eb7f254cf2b8c2a2ba16965f31dd985d
#
_entry.id   eb7f254cf2b8c2a2ba16965f31dd985d
#
_cell.length_a   1.000
_cell.length_b   1.000
_cell.length_c   1.000
_cell.angle_alpha   90.00
_cell.angle_beta   90.00
_cell.angle_gamma   90.00
#
_symmetry.space_group_name_H-M   'P 1'
#
loop_
_entity.id
_entity.type
_entity.pdbx_description
1 polymer ?
#
loop_
_entity_poly.entity_id
_entity_poly.type
_entity_poly.pdbx_seq_one_letter_code
_entity_poly.pdbx_strand_id
1 'polypeptide(L)'
;MGEAWSTVNEARQWRRLMEIGEIGGIAGPDGARGVNRPCLTPLDRKARRLLISWALPLGLKPSVDALGNMFLRLGGADRDAAPVVSGSHMDTQPNGGRFDGIYGVVAALEAAQALREAGIRPRRRK
;
A
#
# COMPACT_ATOMS: atom_id res chain seq x y z
N MET A 1 -14.87 -11.94 -18.94
CA MET A 1 -13.92 -11.56 -17.86
C MET A 1 -13.17 -10.31 -18.32
N GLY A 2 -13.29 -9.23 -17.59
CA GLY A 2 -12.48 -8.04 -17.85
C GLY A 2 -11.00 -8.34 -17.59
N GLU A 3 -10.14 -7.78 -18.41
CA GLU A 3 -8.71 -7.86 -18.19
C GLU A 3 -8.35 -6.99 -16.97
N ALA A 4 -7.74 -7.57 -15.93
CA ALA A 4 -7.50 -6.88 -14.66
C ALA A 4 -6.69 -5.57 -14.82
N TRP A 5 -5.80 -5.51 -15.80
CA TRP A 5 -5.00 -4.31 -16.07
C TRP A 5 -5.86 -3.14 -16.59
N SER A 6 -7.03 -3.38 -17.20
CA SER A 6 -7.92 -2.33 -17.66
C SER A 6 -8.61 -1.57 -16.51
N THR A 7 -8.60 -2.11 -15.29
CA THR A 7 -9.16 -1.49 -14.08
C THR A 7 -8.13 -0.81 -13.22
N VAL A 8 -6.85 -0.86 -13.58
CA VAL A 8 -5.79 -0.07 -12.91
C VAL A 8 -6.05 1.41 -13.11
N ASN A 9 -6.06 2.17 -12.02
CA ASN A 9 -6.39 3.58 -12.04
C ASN A 9 -5.19 4.43 -11.62
N GLU A 10 -4.52 5.03 -12.59
CA GLU A 10 -3.36 5.88 -12.40
C GLU A 10 -3.65 7.07 -11.49
N ALA A 11 -4.79 7.75 -11.69
CA ALA A 11 -5.16 8.92 -10.87
C ALA A 11 -5.38 8.53 -9.40
N ARG A 12 -5.94 7.35 -9.14
CA ARG A 12 -6.12 6.82 -7.78
C ARG A 12 -4.77 6.47 -7.14
N GLN A 13 -3.89 5.81 -7.89
CA GLN A 13 -2.53 5.49 -7.46
C GLN A 13 -1.77 6.77 -7.09
N TRP A 14 -1.79 7.76 -7.97
CA TRP A 14 -1.13 9.04 -7.76
C TRP A 14 -1.67 9.78 -6.53
N ARG A 15 -2.99 9.88 -6.40
CA ARG A 15 -3.63 10.53 -5.25
C ARG A 15 -3.20 9.88 -3.93
N ARG A 16 -3.18 8.54 -3.84
CA ARG A 16 -2.72 7.82 -2.65
C ARG A 16 -1.27 8.10 -2.32
N LEU A 17 -0.41 8.13 -3.33
CA LEU A 17 1.01 8.48 -3.13
C LEU A 17 1.17 9.91 -2.63
N MET A 18 0.41 10.85 -3.17
CA MET A 18 0.43 12.24 -2.71
C MET A 18 -0.07 12.37 -1.27
N GLU A 19 -1.18 11.74 -0.94
CA GLU A 19 -1.78 11.79 0.39
C GLU A 19 -0.87 11.18 1.47
N ILE A 20 -0.34 9.98 1.24
CA ILE A 20 0.55 9.35 2.22
C ILE A 20 1.90 10.06 2.33
N GLY A 21 2.33 10.73 1.27
CA GLY A 21 3.54 11.55 1.24
C GLY A 21 3.46 12.81 2.13
N GLU A 22 2.27 13.24 2.52
CA GLU A 22 2.11 14.36 3.48
C GLU A 22 2.37 13.93 4.93
N ILE A 23 2.33 12.63 5.23
CA ILE A 23 2.63 12.10 6.56
C ILE A 23 4.15 12.03 6.75
N GLY A 24 4.70 12.98 7.52
CA GLY A 24 6.13 13.19 7.67
C GLY A 24 6.75 14.01 6.53
N GLY A 25 5.92 14.66 5.70
CA GLY A 25 6.39 15.50 4.61
C GLY A 25 7.32 16.62 5.08
N ILE A 26 8.41 16.83 4.37
CA ILE A 26 9.39 17.90 4.62
C ILE A 26 9.58 18.73 3.36
N ALA A 27 9.78 20.04 3.53
CA ALA A 27 10.17 20.93 2.45
C ALA A 27 11.68 20.88 2.27
N GLY A 28 12.12 20.66 1.05
CA GLY A 28 13.52 20.77 0.65
C GLY A 28 13.82 22.10 -0.03
N PRO A 29 15.10 22.33 -0.42
CA PRO A 29 15.49 23.45 -1.24
C PRO A 29 14.66 23.50 -2.54
N ASP A 30 14.45 24.72 -3.05
CA ASP A 30 13.78 24.95 -4.35
C ASP A 30 12.40 24.31 -4.51
N GLY A 31 11.66 24.13 -3.40
CA GLY A 31 10.32 23.55 -3.40
C GLY A 31 10.30 22.01 -3.55
N ALA A 32 11.44 21.37 -3.51
CA ALA A 32 11.50 19.92 -3.44
C ALA A 32 10.77 19.41 -2.20
N ARG A 33 10.10 18.27 -2.32
CA ARG A 33 9.37 17.64 -1.23
C ARG A 33 9.95 16.26 -0.94
N GLY A 34 10.34 16.04 0.29
CA GLY A 34 10.76 14.75 0.83
C GLY A 34 9.83 14.26 1.92
N VAL A 35 10.22 13.15 2.55
CA VAL A 35 9.50 12.57 3.69
C VAL A 35 10.51 12.14 4.75
N ASN A 36 10.18 12.44 6.01
CA ASN A 36 10.88 11.91 7.18
C ASN A 36 9.87 11.13 8.03
N ARG A 37 9.79 9.84 7.80
CA ARG A 37 8.86 8.92 8.47
C ARG A 37 9.60 7.64 8.88
N PRO A 38 10.45 7.70 9.91
CA PRO A 38 11.16 6.53 10.38
C PRO A 38 10.21 5.47 10.91
N CYS A 39 10.62 4.21 10.80
CA CYS A 39 9.88 3.06 11.29
C CYS A 39 9.63 3.17 12.82
N LEU A 40 8.51 2.63 13.28
CA LEU A 40 8.09 2.59 14.70
C LEU A 40 7.87 3.96 15.35
N THR A 41 7.74 5.01 14.57
CA THR A 41 7.37 6.36 15.05
C THR A 41 5.85 6.58 15.01
N PRO A 42 5.34 7.65 15.67
CA PRO A 42 3.93 8.06 15.51
C PRO A 42 3.54 8.36 14.07
N LEU A 43 4.46 8.84 13.24
CA LEU A 43 4.24 9.08 11.81
C LEU A 43 4.07 7.77 11.03
N ASP A 44 4.92 6.78 11.30
CA ASP A 44 4.77 5.44 10.72
C ASP A 44 3.40 4.84 11.09
N ARG A 45 3.00 4.94 12.35
CA ARG A 45 1.67 4.49 12.80
C ARG A 45 0.53 5.21 12.06
N LYS A 46 0.66 6.52 11.84
CA LYS A 46 -0.33 7.32 11.10
C LYS A 46 -0.44 6.85 9.64
N ALA A 47 0.69 6.60 8.99
CA ALA A 47 0.72 6.10 7.61
C ALA A 47 0.12 4.69 7.51
N ARG A 48 0.41 3.79 8.45
CA ARG A 48 -0.18 2.44 8.52
C ARG A 48 -1.71 2.51 8.68
N ARG A 49 -2.22 3.39 9.53
CA ARG A 49 -3.66 3.60 9.69
C ARG A 49 -4.32 4.11 8.41
N LEU A 50 -3.68 5.02 7.70
CA LEU A 50 -4.17 5.50 6.41
C LEU A 50 -4.23 4.37 5.39
N LEU A 51 -3.19 3.56 5.26
CA LEU A 51 -3.19 2.40 4.37
C LEU A 51 -4.30 1.40 4.71
N ILE A 52 -4.51 1.12 5.99
CA ILE A 52 -5.59 0.25 6.46
C ILE A 52 -6.96 0.84 6.09
N SER A 53 -7.15 2.16 6.21
CA SER A 53 -8.40 2.81 5.85
C SER A 53 -8.75 2.68 4.37
N TRP A 54 -7.76 2.59 3.50
CA TRP A 54 -7.97 2.29 2.08
C TRP A 54 -8.24 0.81 1.80
N ALA A 55 -7.65 -0.07 2.61
CA ALA A 55 -7.73 -1.53 2.42
C ALA A 55 -9.04 -2.15 2.92
N LEU A 56 -9.57 -1.68 4.04
CA LEU A 56 -10.78 -2.24 4.66
C LEU A 56 -12.01 -2.22 3.74
N PRO A 57 -12.34 -1.13 3.03
CA PRO A 57 -13.48 -1.11 2.10
C PRO A 57 -13.33 -2.10 0.93
N LEU A 58 -12.08 -2.48 0.62
CA LEU A 58 -11.78 -3.49 -0.40
C LEU A 58 -11.91 -4.92 0.13
N GLY A 59 -12.22 -5.10 1.40
CA GLY A 59 -12.33 -6.40 2.05
C GLY A 59 -10.99 -7.07 2.36
N LEU A 60 -9.88 -6.31 2.34
CA LEU A 60 -8.59 -6.82 2.80
C LEU A 60 -8.56 -6.86 4.33
N LYS A 61 -7.94 -7.91 4.86
CA LYS A 61 -7.82 -8.13 6.30
C LYS A 61 -6.42 -7.78 6.77
N PRO A 62 -6.25 -6.76 7.63
CA PRO A 62 -4.96 -6.40 8.18
C PRO A 62 -4.52 -7.40 9.26
N SER A 63 -3.24 -7.68 9.31
CA SER A 63 -2.56 -8.39 10.39
C SER A 63 -1.12 -7.89 10.53
N VAL A 64 -0.52 -8.10 11.69
CA VAL A 64 0.86 -7.71 11.98
C VAL A 64 1.55 -8.90 12.63
N ASP A 65 2.76 -9.21 12.20
CA ASP A 65 3.57 -10.26 12.82
C ASP A 65 4.38 -9.76 14.03
N ALA A 66 5.14 -10.65 14.64
CA ALA A 66 5.95 -10.35 15.82
C ALA A 66 7.10 -9.35 15.54
N LEU A 67 7.49 -9.18 14.29
CA LEU A 67 8.52 -8.23 13.86
C LEU A 67 7.94 -6.87 13.45
N GLY A 68 6.61 -6.73 13.46
CA GLY A 68 5.93 -5.51 13.05
C GLY A 68 5.65 -5.40 11.55
N ASN A 69 5.88 -6.46 10.76
CA ASN A 69 5.48 -6.47 9.36
C ASN A 69 3.95 -6.47 9.27
N MET A 70 3.41 -5.58 8.47
CA MET A 70 1.97 -5.48 8.24
C MET A 70 1.57 -6.18 6.96
N PHE A 71 0.56 -7.03 7.03
CA PHE A 71 -0.02 -7.74 5.92
C PHE A 71 -1.47 -7.30 5.71
N LEU A 72 -1.84 -7.07 4.47
CA LEU A 72 -3.21 -6.81 4.03
C LEU A 72 -3.65 -7.98 3.16
N ARG A 73 -4.42 -8.90 3.70
CA ARG A 73 -4.77 -10.15 3.01
C ARG A 73 -6.05 -10.03 2.20
N LEU A 74 -5.95 -10.26 0.90
CA LEU A 74 -7.10 -10.51 0.03
C LEU A 74 -7.41 -12.01 0.01
N GLY A 75 -8.65 -12.39 0.33
CA GLY A 75 -9.06 -13.79 0.34
C GLY A 75 -9.12 -14.38 -1.06
N GLY A 76 -8.52 -15.55 -1.25
CA GLY A 76 -8.61 -16.34 -2.48
C GLY A 76 -9.75 -17.36 -2.45
N ALA A 77 -9.98 -18.03 -3.59
CA ALA A 77 -10.96 -19.12 -3.71
C ALA A 77 -10.47 -20.41 -3.03
N ASP A 78 -9.18 -20.69 -3.08
CA ASP A 78 -8.54 -21.85 -2.50
C ASP A 78 -7.85 -21.47 -1.17
N ARG A 79 -8.32 -22.06 -0.07
CA ARG A 79 -7.80 -21.75 1.27
C ARG A 79 -6.44 -22.38 1.54
N ASP A 80 -6.11 -23.45 0.84
CA ASP A 80 -4.89 -24.23 1.06
C ASP A 80 -3.77 -23.84 0.11
N ALA A 81 -4.09 -23.04 -0.90
CA ALA A 81 -3.07 -22.53 -1.83
C ALA A 81 -2.12 -21.54 -1.14
N ALA A 82 -0.83 -21.69 -1.40
CA ALA A 82 0.18 -20.75 -0.92
C ALA A 82 -0.13 -19.30 -1.38
N PRO A 83 0.09 -18.29 -0.52
CA PRO A 83 -0.16 -16.90 -0.88
C PRO A 83 0.80 -16.40 -1.96
N VAL A 84 0.34 -15.45 -2.76
CA VAL A 84 1.21 -14.59 -3.55
C VAL A 84 1.40 -13.30 -2.77
N VAL A 85 2.64 -12.86 -2.57
CA VAL A 85 2.97 -11.67 -1.78
C VAL A 85 3.54 -10.59 -2.69
N SER A 86 3.05 -9.37 -2.53
CA SER A 86 3.56 -8.17 -3.18
C SER A 86 3.57 -7.04 -2.18
N GLY A 87 4.57 -6.18 -2.23
CA GLY A 87 4.70 -5.05 -1.30
C GLY A 87 6.10 -4.48 -1.27
N SER A 88 6.33 -3.63 -0.29
CA SER A 88 7.61 -2.98 -0.02
C SER A 88 7.60 -2.45 1.42
N HIS A 89 8.44 -1.45 1.73
CA HIS A 89 8.46 -0.79 3.02
C HIS A 89 7.69 0.54 3.01
N MET A 90 7.21 0.96 4.19
CA MET A 90 6.45 2.20 4.35
C MET A 90 7.25 3.33 4.99
N ASP A 91 8.28 2.98 5.73
CA ASP A 91 9.17 3.92 6.39
C ASP A 91 10.11 4.60 5.40
N THR A 92 10.73 5.68 5.84
CA THR A 92 11.73 6.42 5.08
C THR A 92 12.98 6.62 5.91
N GLN A 93 14.08 6.94 5.24
CA GLN A 93 15.22 7.58 5.88
C GLN A 93 14.83 8.99 6.35
N PRO A 94 15.58 9.60 7.30
CA PRO A 94 15.53 11.05 7.48
C PRO A 94 15.84 11.73 6.14
N ASN A 95 15.08 12.71 5.73
CA ASN A 95 15.20 13.34 4.40
C ASN A 95 15.08 12.34 3.23
N GLY A 96 14.18 11.36 3.36
CA GLY A 96 13.95 10.34 2.34
C GLY A 96 13.16 10.84 1.14
N GLY A 97 13.19 10.07 0.08
CA GLY A 97 12.37 10.29 -1.11
C GLY A 97 10.89 10.05 -0.84
N ARG A 98 10.03 10.73 -1.60
CA ARG A 98 8.57 10.65 -1.45
C ARG A 98 7.98 9.33 -1.94
N PHE A 99 8.70 8.62 -2.80
CA PHE A 99 8.22 7.40 -3.47
C PHE A 99 8.98 6.14 -3.09
N ASP A 100 10.15 6.27 -2.51
CA ASP A 100 10.96 5.11 -2.12
C ASP A 100 10.20 4.21 -1.14
N GLY A 101 10.14 2.94 -1.44
CA GLY A 101 9.40 1.93 -0.69
C GLY A 101 7.88 2.03 -0.83
N ILE A 102 7.32 3.17 -0.48
CA ILE A 102 5.86 3.37 -0.44
C ILE A 102 5.18 3.21 -1.80
N TYR A 103 5.89 3.47 -2.89
CA TYR A 103 5.35 3.22 -4.23
C TYR A 103 4.95 1.76 -4.40
N GLY A 104 5.82 0.82 -4.03
CA GLY A 104 5.54 -0.61 -4.12
C GLY A 104 4.36 -1.06 -3.25
N VAL A 105 4.20 -0.45 -2.07
CA VAL A 105 3.06 -0.73 -1.17
C VAL A 105 1.74 -0.25 -1.78
N VAL A 106 1.70 0.98 -2.27
CA VAL A 106 0.49 1.56 -2.88
C VAL A 106 0.16 0.87 -4.20
N ALA A 107 1.17 0.49 -4.99
CA ALA A 107 0.98 -0.29 -6.21
C ALA A 107 0.39 -1.69 -5.95
N ALA A 108 0.83 -2.37 -4.88
CA ALA A 108 0.26 -3.64 -4.47
C ALA A 108 -1.22 -3.51 -4.06
N LEU A 109 -1.58 -2.43 -3.36
CA LEU A 109 -2.96 -2.14 -3.01
C LEU A 109 -3.80 -1.81 -4.26
N GLU A 110 -3.26 -1.05 -5.20
CA GLU A 110 -3.92 -0.74 -6.47
C GLU A 110 -4.17 -2.01 -7.28
N ALA A 111 -3.20 -2.91 -7.36
CA ALA A 111 -3.38 -4.21 -8.01
C ALA A 111 -4.50 -5.04 -7.36
N ALA A 112 -4.57 -5.07 -6.03
CA ALA A 112 -5.64 -5.77 -5.31
C ALA A 112 -7.02 -5.14 -5.60
N GLN A 113 -7.10 -3.82 -5.67
CA GLN A 113 -8.33 -3.11 -6.02
C GLN A 113 -8.75 -3.37 -7.47
N ALA A 114 -7.81 -3.30 -8.41
CA ALA A 114 -8.06 -3.57 -9.82
C ALA A 114 -8.62 -4.99 -10.04
N LEU A 115 -8.07 -6.00 -9.37
CA LEU A 115 -8.61 -7.36 -9.41
C LEU A 115 -10.07 -7.42 -8.92
N ARG A 116 -10.38 -6.74 -7.83
CA ARG A 116 -11.75 -6.68 -7.32
C ARG A 116 -12.70 -5.97 -8.28
N GLU A 117 -12.31 -4.85 -8.84
CA GLU A 117 -13.10 -4.07 -9.81
C GLU A 117 -13.33 -4.85 -11.11
N ALA A 118 -12.35 -5.66 -11.52
CA ALA A 118 -12.49 -6.58 -12.65
C ALA A 118 -13.35 -7.82 -12.35
N GLY A 119 -13.83 -7.99 -11.11
CA GLY A 119 -14.57 -9.18 -10.69
C GLY A 119 -13.72 -10.45 -10.60
N ILE A 120 -12.40 -10.31 -10.60
CA ILE A 120 -11.48 -11.43 -10.54
C ILE A 120 -11.24 -11.83 -9.08
N ARG A 121 -11.62 -13.05 -8.75
CA ARG A 121 -11.28 -13.67 -7.47
C ARG A 121 -9.98 -14.47 -7.63
N PRO A 122 -8.89 -14.08 -6.97
CA PRO A 122 -7.65 -14.85 -7.03
C PRO A 122 -7.86 -16.28 -6.57
N ARG A 123 -7.24 -17.25 -7.23
CA ARG A 123 -7.25 -18.64 -6.78
C ARG A 123 -6.52 -18.74 -5.45
N ARG A 124 -5.34 -18.14 -5.36
CA ARG A 124 -4.50 -18.11 -4.17
C ARG A 124 -4.86 -16.93 -3.27
N ARG A 125 -4.57 -17.05 -1.97
CA ARG A 125 -4.61 -15.89 -1.08
C ARG A 125 -3.50 -14.91 -1.48
N LYS A 126 -3.84 -13.65 -1.57
CA LYS A 126 -2.82 -12.59 -1.58
C LYS A 126 -2.62 -12.08 -0.18
#